data_9978796cb921fba3137ae105931dbf93
#
_entry.id   9978796cb921fba3137ae105931dbf93
#
_cell.length_a   1.000
_cell.length_b   1.000
_cell.length_c   1.000
_cell.angle_alpha   90.00
_cell.angle_beta   90.00
_cell.angle_gamma   90.00
#
_symmetry.space_group_name_H-M   'P 1'
#
loop_
_entity.id
_entity.type
_entity.pdbx_description
1 polymer ?
#
loop_
_entity_poly.entity_id
_entity_poly.type
_entity_poly.pdbx_seq_one_letter_code
_entity_poly.pdbx_strand_id
1 'polypeptide(L)'
;MYLGKAVLWRALPAAALFCGLAMTPVANAWVHPGIVVSDPQLQAVRAAYQANNSVIVAQVNKAKSSSYGSLTYTVQGPWPGGINQCGASSNPDNGCSEADNDSNAAYVQALLWYITGNQAYANNAIAIMNAYARNFKGYAGSNGLSCPSGTDCSNAPLQSGWDAEKWPRAAEIIRYETNGSGAASGWSSSDIAAFSNMLVKVYQPVIQNGSGVNGNWDASMIDGMMQIAVFTENSALLASARSFWLGRVPDLFYLSSVDGSTHAASPRGNPSWFGQTIFNSTTNNVAQETCRDLRHTEDSISATLLAAETDWIQGGELYTDTTLSAEDRIVGSMNVMAGLESSRSGGPDTTITAPADYCTGSGASDLNEIVIGPGTTYAIGYNAYHNRLNVAAMADASGTSGLHGTANTYNWIQNGLLPQSQSNDQGNHMTLFESLTHTVEVCKNATSAAWITTAFSPQTGSPTVKLNATPSANNINSVMGLSDGPQSAYADLAAIVRFNPSGYIDAYNGTGYSALTSIPNTGGTKYSFWFQLDIPAQTYNVYVTPEGGSMVQIGANYAFRLNAPTISSATYHAEVGSSNVCSFNLPLGGNLPVPGN
;
A
#
# COMPACT_ATOMS: atom_id res chain seq x y z
N MET A 1 16.79 79.06 -47.97
CA MET A 1 17.75 78.05 -47.52
C MET A 1 17.30 77.64 -46.11
N TYR A 2 16.48 76.65 -45.97
CA TYR A 2 15.87 76.30 -44.70
C TYR A 2 16.50 75.03 -44.14
N LEU A 3 17.03 75.16 -42.92
CA LEU A 3 17.53 74.03 -42.09
C LEU A 3 16.38 73.35 -41.38
N GLY A 4 16.16 72.07 -41.67
CA GLY A 4 15.21 71.24 -40.97
C GLY A 4 15.85 70.59 -39.73
N LYS A 5 15.27 70.81 -38.56
CA LYS A 5 15.64 70.15 -37.30
C LYS A 5 14.97 68.80 -37.23
N ALA A 6 15.76 67.73 -37.13
CA ALA A 6 15.29 66.39 -36.80
C ALA A 6 15.11 66.24 -35.29
N VAL A 7 13.88 65.84 -34.87
CA VAL A 7 13.57 65.50 -33.48
C VAL A 7 13.76 63.99 -33.29
N LEU A 8 14.77 63.60 -32.50
CA LEU A 8 14.98 62.20 -32.06
C LEU A 8 14.05 61.87 -30.90
N TRP A 9 13.13 61.00 -31.13
CA TRP A 9 12.39 60.32 -30.05
C TRP A 9 13.21 59.17 -29.51
N ARG A 10 13.62 59.26 -28.23
CA ARG A 10 14.18 58.13 -27.49
C ARG A 10 13.05 57.29 -26.93
N ALA A 11 12.92 56.08 -27.41
CA ALA A 11 12.05 55.04 -26.80
C ALA A 11 12.82 54.43 -25.60
N LEU A 12 12.25 54.53 -24.39
CA LEU A 12 12.66 53.80 -23.21
C LEU A 12 12.06 52.41 -23.26
N PRO A 13 12.82 51.33 -23.05
CA PRO A 13 12.25 50.01 -22.89
C PRO A 13 11.62 49.88 -21.48
N ALA A 14 10.32 49.63 -21.43
CA ALA A 14 9.66 49.21 -20.21
C ALA A 14 10.11 47.77 -19.86
N ALA A 15 10.98 47.64 -18.87
CA ALA A 15 11.28 46.33 -18.28
C ALA A 15 10.09 45.92 -17.42
N ALA A 16 9.28 44.98 -17.93
CA ALA A 16 8.28 44.29 -17.14
C ALA A 16 8.99 43.34 -16.17
N LEU A 17 9.01 43.71 -14.90
CA LEU A 17 9.48 42.85 -13.83
C LEU A 17 8.42 41.75 -13.62
N PHE A 18 8.61 40.59 -14.25
CA PHE A 18 7.90 39.38 -13.89
C PHE A 18 8.41 38.89 -12.53
N CYS A 19 7.72 39.29 -11.47
CA CYS A 19 7.89 38.69 -10.16
C CYS A 19 7.25 37.29 -10.23
N GLY A 20 8.01 36.31 -10.69
CA GLY A 20 7.64 34.91 -10.57
C GLY A 20 7.59 34.57 -9.09
N LEU A 21 6.39 34.53 -8.52
CA LEU A 21 6.14 33.82 -7.28
C LEU A 21 6.50 32.36 -7.53
N ALA A 22 7.73 31.96 -7.18
CA ALA A 22 8.05 30.56 -7.01
C ALA A 22 7.16 30.06 -5.88
N MET A 23 6.07 29.38 -6.23
CA MET A 23 5.35 28.54 -5.27
C MET A 23 6.36 27.49 -4.81
N THR A 24 6.93 27.69 -3.64
CA THR A 24 7.61 26.60 -2.94
C THR A 24 6.60 25.50 -2.76
N PRO A 25 6.84 24.27 -3.24
CA PRO A 25 5.95 23.17 -2.91
C PRO A 25 5.88 23.10 -1.38
N VAL A 26 4.68 23.13 -0.85
CA VAL A 26 4.44 22.82 0.56
C VAL A 26 4.97 21.42 0.74
N ALA A 27 6.08 21.26 1.42
CA ALA A 27 6.59 19.94 1.77
C ALA A 27 5.48 19.30 2.61
N ASN A 28 4.81 18.28 2.08
CA ASN A 28 3.88 17.48 2.86
C ASN A 28 4.64 16.96 4.08
N ALA A 29 4.08 17.14 5.26
CA ALA A 29 4.65 16.53 6.47
C ALA A 29 4.66 15.01 6.29
N TRP A 30 5.75 14.37 6.69
CA TRP A 30 5.83 12.91 6.69
C TRP A 30 4.72 12.30 7.54
N VAL A 31 4.18 11.19 7.08
CA VAL A 31 3.19 10.39 7.83
C VAL A 31 3.92 9.30 8.58
N HIS A 32 3.73 9.22 9.90
CA HIS A 32 4.32 8.19 10.76
C HIS A 32 3.28 7.60 11.74
N PRO A 33 3.28 6.27 11.93
CA PRO A 33 3.95 5.29 11.08
C PRO A 33 3.39 5.37 9.68
N GLY A 34 4.24 5.14 8.71
CA GLY A 34 3.90 5.40 7.31
C GLY A 34 4.55 4.42 6.33
N ILE A 35 5.02 3.28 6.82
CA ILE A 35 5.63 2.22 6.02
C ILE A 35 4.71 1.02 6.02
N VAL A 36 4.12 0.72 4.86
CA VAL A 36 3.17 -0.40 4.63
C VAL A 36 1.89 -0.30 5.45
N VAL A 37 1.96 0.23 6.66
CA VAL A 37 0.83 0.39 7.57
C VAL A 37 0.83 1.79 8.19
N SER A 38 -0.36 2.37 8.34
CA SER A 38 -0.59 3.67 8.98
C SER A 38 -1.18 3.53 10.38
N ASP A 39 -1.07 4.58 11.20
CA ASP A 39 -1.68 4.62 12.54
C ASP A 39 -3.19 4.29 12.54
N PRO A 40 -4.05 4.82 11.64
CA PRO A 40 -5.45 4.41 11.58
C PRO A 40 -5.66 2.91 11.35
N GLN A 41 -4.85 2.25 10.52
CA GLN A 41 -4.93 0.80 10.32
C GLN A 41 -4.54 0.04 11.57
N LEU A 42 -3.46 0.43 12.22
CA LEU A 42 -3.02 -0.16 13.48
C LEU A 42 -4.07 -0.01 14.57
N GLN A 43 -4.70 1.16 14.68
CA GLN A 43 -5.82 1.42 15.61
C GLN A 43 -7.01 0.49 15.33
N ALA A 44 -7.37 0.31 14.05
CA ALA A 44 -8.48 -0.57 13.67
C ALA A 44 -8.21 -2.02 14.05
N VAL A 45 -7.00 -2.52 13.81
CA VAL A 45 -6.59 -3.87 14.21
C VAL A 45 -6.65 -4.04 15.72
N ARG A 46 -6.12 -3.08 16.48
CA ARG A 46 -6.17 -3.12 17.95
C ARG A 46 -7.61 -3.14 18.46
N ALA A 47 -8.46 -2.27 17.90
CA ALA A 47 -9.88 -2.22 18.26
C ALA A 47 -10.60 -3.54 17.95
N ALA A 48 -10.36 -4.12 16.78
CA ALA A 48 -10.93 -5.40 16.37
C ALA A 48 -10.45 -6.55 17.28
N TYR A 49 -9.17 -6.54 17.65
CA TYR A 49 -8.62 -7.52 18.60
C TYR A 49 -9.27 -7.39 19.99
N GLN A 50 -9.42 -6.17 20.50
CA GLN A 50 -10.08 -5.90 21.79
C GLN A 50 -11.57 -6.25 21.77
N ALA A 51 -12.23 -6.10 20.63
CA ALA A 51 -13.62 -6.51 20.42
C ALA A 51 -13.79 -8.02 20.21
N ASN A 52 -12.73 -8.82 20.30
CA ASN A 52 -12.71 -10.26 20.06
C ASN A 52 -13.19 -10.66 18.65
N ASN A 53 -12.87 -9.87 17.62
CA ASN A 53 -13.09 -10.26 16.23
C ASN A 53 -12.36 -11.58 15.96
N SER A 54 -13.08 -12.63 15.59
CA SER A 54 -12.56 -13.99 15.52
C SER A 54 -11.42 -14.15 14.50
N VAL A 55 -11.50 -13.46 13.36
CA VAL A 55 -10.46 -13.49 12.32
C VAL A 55 -9.18 -12.82 12.80
N ILE A 56 -9.30 -11.64 13.40
CA ILE A 56 -8.14 -10.89 13.91
C ILE A 56 -7.52 -11.60 15.12
N VAL A 57 -8.32 -12.11 16.03
CA VAL A 57 -7.81 -12.89 17.18
C VAL A 57 -7.07 -14.15 16.71
N ALA A 58 -7.57 -14.86 15.70
CA ALA A 58 -6.88 -16.02 15.13
C ALA A 58 -5.51 -15.64 14.54
N GLN A 59 -5.43 -14.57 13.76
CA GLN A 59 -4.17 -14.09 13.17
C GLN A 59 -3.17 -13.62 14.25
N VAL A 60 -3.62 -12.86 15.24
CA VAL A 60 -2.78 -12.44 16.38
C VAL A 60 -2.27 -13.63 17.17
N ASN A 61 -3.09 -14.64 17.40
CA ASN A 61 -2.67 -15.87 18.09
C ASN A 61 -1.65 -16.66 17.25
N LYS A 62 -1.81 -16.68 15.93
CA LYS A 62 -0.83 -17.29 15.03
C LYS A 62 0.51 -16.54 15.10
N ALA A 63 0.47 -15.19 15.08
CA ALA A 63 1.66 -14.37 15.24
C ALA A 63 2.37 -14.67 16.56
N LYS A 64 1.65 -14.74 17.69
CA LYS A 64 2.20 -15.10 19.01
C LYS A 64 2.81 -16.49 19.06
N SER A 65 2.26 -17.45 18.32
CA SER A 65 2.74 -18.83 18.30
C SER A 65 3.84 -19.09 17.28
N SER A 66 4.12 -18.14 16.40
CA SER A 66 5.23 -18.22 15.46
C SER A 66 6.58 -18.08 16.19
N SER A 67 7.66 -18.57 15.56
CA SER A 67 9.01 -18.35 16.08
C SER A 67 9.31 -16.86 16.28
N TYR A 68 8.86 -16.01 15.37
CA TYR A 68 9.06 -14.56 15.37
C TYR A 68 8.32 -13.83 16.51
N GLY A 69 7.11 -14.29 16.86
CA GLY A 69 6.31 -13.70 17.93
C GLY A 69 6.58 -14.29 19.33
N SER A 70 7.50 -15.22 19.46
CA SER A 70 7.86 -15.80 20.76
C SER A 70 8.53 -14.76 21.66
N LEU A 71 8.08 -14.66 22.91
CA LEU A 71 8.77 -13.84 23.92
C LEU A 71 10.15 -14.39 24.33
N THR A 72 10.45 -15.63 23.96
CA THR A 72 11.76 -16.25 24.16
C THR A 72 12.64 -16.16 22.92
N TYR A 73 12.24 -15.40 21.91
CA TYR A 73 13.07 -15.18 20.75
C TYR A 73 14.40 -14.55 21.15
N THR A 74 15.50 -15.10 20.65
CA THR A 74 16.85 -14.59 20.88
C THR A 74 17.43 -14.06 19.57
N VAL A 75 18.09 -12.92 19.64
CA VAL A 75 18.80 -12.33 18.49
C VAL A 75 19.80 -13.34 17.94
N GLN A 76 19.74 -13.61 16.64
CA GLN A 76 20.56 -14.62 15.98
C GLN A 76 21.83 -14.05 15.35
N GLY A 77 21.75 -12.81 14.86
CA GLY A 77 22.87 -12.14 14.19
C GLY A 77 23.24 -10.80 14.82
N PRO A 78 24.06 -10.00 14.14
CA PRO A 78 24.76 -10.31 12.88
C PRO A 78 25.88 -11.34 13.05
N TRP A 79 26.34 -11.91 11.94
CA TRP A 79 27.47 -12.86 11.91
C TRP A 79 28.71 -12.31 12.63
N PRO A 80 29.54 -13.16 13.25
CA PRO A 80 30.75 -12.71 13.96
C PRO A 80 31.62 -11.76 13.12
N GLY A 81 31.93 -10.60 13.68
CA GLY A 81 32.63 -9.53 12.98
C GLY A 81 31.72 -8.53 12.27
N GLY A 82 30.42 -8.80 12.20
CA GLY A 82 29.39 -7.91 11.65
C GLY A 82 29.30 -7.93 10.12
N ILE A 83 29.89 -8.89 9.44
CA ILE A 83 29.87 -9.00 7.97
C ILE A 83 29.26 -10.35 7.62
N ASN A 84 28.03 -10.31 7.09
CA ASN A 84 27.35 -11.51 6.60
C ASN A 84 27.89 -11.95 5.24
N GLN A 85 27.81 -13.24 4.92
CA GLN A 85 28.28 -13.80 3.67
C GLN A 85 27.17 -14.62 3.03
N CYS A 86 26.60 -14.08 1.94
CA CYS A 86 25.40 -14.60 1.30
C CYS A 86 25.73 -15.02 -0.15
N GLY A 87 25.83 -16.31 -0.36
CA GLY A 87 26.03 -16.89 -1.69
C GLY A 87 24.71 -17.22 -2.39
N ALA A 88 24.82 -17.59 -3.67
CA ALA A 88 23.67 -18.03 -4.46
C ALA A 88 22.99 -19.23 -3.79
N SER A 89 21.65 -19.23 -3.79
CA SER A 89 20.85 -20.27 -3.12
C SER A 89 21.25 -20.49 -1.65
N SER A 90 21.59 -19.42 -0.95
CA SER A 90 22.03 -19.42 0.48
C SER A 90 23.24 -20.33 0.73
N ASN A 91 24.21 -20.35 -0.18
CA ASN A 91 25.46 -21.11 -0.01
C ASN A 91 26.70 -20.27 -0.36
N PRO A 92 27.49 -19.76 0.62
CA PRO A 92 27.28 -19.95 2.06
C PRO A 92 26.10 -19.14 2.60
N ASP A 93 25.57 -19.60 3.73
CA ASP A 93 24.64 -18.89 4.58
C ASP A 93 25.32 -18.58 5.93
N ASN A 94 26.03 -17.49 5.95
CA ASN A 94 26.73 -17.01 7.16
C ASN A 94 26.12 -15.70 7.62
N GLY A 95 25.06 -15.77 8.41
CA GLY A 95 24.34 -14.62 8.93
C GLY A 95 23.20 -14.11 8.05
N CYS A 96 22.92 -14.74 6.91
CA CYS A 96 21.90 -14.27 5.97
C CYS A 96 20.49 -14.65 6.45
N SER A 97 20.26 -15.93 6.72
CA SER A 97 19.02 -16.40 7.33
C SER A 97 18.79 -15.80 8.72
N GLU A 98 19.86 -15.59 9.50
CA GLU A 98 19.76 -14.92 10.79
C GLU A 98 19.29 -13.48 10.65
N ALA A 99 19.80 -12.73 9.67
CA ALA A 99 19.37 -11.35 9.43
C ALA A 99 17.92 -11.27 8.96
N ASP A 100 17.52 -12.18 8.09
CA ASP A 100 16.13 -12.33 7.65
C ASP A 100 15.20 -12.66 8.82
N ASN A 101 15.53 -13.67 9.62
CA ASN A 101 14.75 -14.06 10.79
C ASN A 101 14.65 -12.94 11.82
N ASP A 102 15.74 -12.24 12.09
CA ASP A 102 15.79 -11.15 13.07
C ASP A 102 14.96 -9.95 12.60
N SER A 103 15.02 -9.58 11.32
CA SER A 103 14.20 -8.49 10.78
C SER A 103 12.70 -8.83 10.81
N ASN A 104 12.34 -10.08 10.48
CA ASN A 104 11.00 -10.60 10.61
C ASN A 104 10.51 -10.57 12.07
N ALA A 105 11.34 -11.03 12.99
CA ALA A 105 11.01 -11.04 14.42
C ALA A 105 10.83 -9.63 14.96
N ALA A 106 11.68 -8.68 14.59
CA ALA A 106 11.54 -7.29 15.00
C ALA A 106 10.18 -6.70 14.58
N TYR A 107 9.73 -6.97 13.34
CA TYR A 107 8.44 -6.48 12.83
C TYR A 107 7.25 -7.16 13.53
N VAL A 108 7.26 -8.48 13.66
CA VAL A 108 6.17 -9.19 14.35
C VAL A 108 6.07 -8.79 15.82
N GLN A 109 7.19 -8.63 16.51
CA GLN A 109 7.25 -8.16 17.88
C GLN A 109 6.71 -6.72 18.01
N ALA A 110 7.02 -5.83 17.06
CA ALA A 110 6.49 -4.47 17.03
C ALA A 110 4.95 -4.46 16.87
N LEU A 111 4.40 -5.25 15.94
CA LEU A 111 2.96 -5.41 15.77
C LEU A 111 2.30 -5.97 17.03
N LEU A 112 2.86 -7.02 17.63
CA LEU A 112 2.33 -7.63 18.85
C LEU A 112 2.37 -6.69 20.05
N TRP A 113 3.44 -5.88 20.20
CA TRP A 113 3.46 -4.82 21.21
C TRP A 113 2.30 -3.85 21.04
N TYR A 114 2.14 -3.32 19.83
CA TYR A 114 1.10 -2.34 19.55
C TYR A 114 -0.31 -2.92 19.81
N ILE A 115 -0.60 -4.11 19.30
CA ILE A 115 -1.93 -4.71 19.39
C ILE A 115 -2.27 -5.16 20.81
N THR A 116 -1.31 -5.76 21.53
CA THR A 116 -1.57 -6.40 22.83
C THR A 116 -1.25 -5.51 24.03
N GLY A 117 -0.44 -4.46 23.83
CA GLY A 117 0.07 -3.61 24.91
C GLY A 117 1.17 -4.22 25.75
N ASN A 118 1.63 -5.45 25.48
CA ASN A 118 2.65 -6.12 26.26
C ASN A 118 4.05 -5.57 25.93
N GLN A 119 4.64 -4.85 26.90
CA GLN A 119 5.93 -4.19 26.76
C GLN A 119 7.10 -5.14 26.44
N ALA A 120 7.00 -6.42 26.82
CA ALA A 120 8.06 -7.40 26.52
C ALA A 120 8.33 -7.53 25.01
N TYR A 121 7.30 -7.38 24.17
CA TYR A 121 7.44 -7.38 22.72
C TYR A 121 8.23 -6.16 22.21
N ALA A 122 7.97 -4.96 22.73
CA ALA A 122 8.78 -3.79 22.34
C ALA A 122 10.23 -3.95 22.76
N ASN A 123 10.48 -4.47 23.98
CA ASN A 123 11.83 -4.70 24.47
C ASN A 123 12.60 -5.67 23.57
N ASN A 124 11.94 -6.72 23.08
CA ASN A 124 12.56 -7.68 22.16
C ASN A 124 12.84 -7.02 20.79
N ALA A 125 11.87 -6.31 20.19
CA ALA A 125 12.07 -5.61 18.93
C ALA A 125 13.24 -4.61 19.01
N ILE A 126 13.31 -3.83 20.09
CA ILE A 126 14.41 -2.89 20.36
C ILE A 126 15.75 -3.62 20.49
N ALA A 127 15.78 -4.74 21.23
CA ALA A 127 17.01 -5.51 21.41
C ALA A 127 17.55 -6.05 20.09
N ILE A 128 16.66 -6.57 19.23
CA ILE A 128 17.01 -7.06 17.89
C ILE A 128 17.57 -5.92 17.04
N MET A 129 16.84 -4.82 16.89
CA MET A 129 17.25 -3.68 16.07
C MET A 129 18.57 -3.06 16.56
N ASN A 130 18.75 -2.96 17.88
CA ASN A 130 19.97 -2.42 18.47
C ASN A 130 21.19 -3.33 18.27
N ALA A 131 21.00 -4.65 18.21
CA ALA A 131 22.11 -5.59 17.95
C ALA A 131 22.71 -5.33 16.57
N TYR A 132 21.86 -5.13 15.55
CA TYR A 132 22.32 -4.79 14.20
C TYR A 132 22.85 -3.36 14.12
N ALA A 133 22.14 -2.39 14.64
CA ALA A 133 22.56 -0.99 14.62
C ALA A 133 23.97 -0.74 15.18
N ARG A 134 24.40 -1.55 16.13
CA ARG A 134 25.71 -1.42 16.80
C ARG A 134 26.81 -2.26 16.17
N ASN A 135 26.47 -3.37 15.54
CA ASN A 135 27.46 -4.39 15.17
C ASN A 135 27.50 -4.68 13.67
N PHE A 136 26.41 -4.46 12.94
CA PHE A 136 26.32 -4.83 11.54
C PHE A 136 27.06 -3.84 10.65
N LYS A 137 27.93 -4.37 9.80
CA LYS A 137 28.75 -3.59 8.86
C LYS A 137 28.32 -3.78 7.39
N GLY A 138 27.58 -4.86 7.10
CA GLY A 138 27.09 -5.16 5.76
C GLY A 138 27.31 -6.58 5.31
N TYR A 139 27.15 -6.79 4.03
CA TYR A 139 27.33 -8.06 3.36
C TYR A 139 28.64 -8.09 2.58
N ALA A 140 29.41 -9.16 2.71
CA ALA A 140 30.61 -9.38 1.92
C ALA A 140 30.26 -9.37 0.42
N GLY A 141 31.11 -8.76 -0.39
CA GLY A 141 30.86 -8.56 -1.82
C GLY A 141 30.03 -7.34 -2.16
N SER A 142 29.58 -6.55 -1.17
CA SER A 142 28.81 -5.33 -1.39
C SER A 142 29.39 -4.13 -0.63
N ASN A 143 29.05 -2.90 -1.06
CA ASN A 143 29.42 -1.65 -0.41
C ASN A 143 30.90 -1.56 0.03
N GLY A 144 31.82 -2.03 -0.82
CA GLY A 144 33.25 -2.02 -0.56
C GLY A 144 33.78 -3.11 0.39
N LEU A 145 32.92 -3.98 0.89
CA LEU A 145 33.32 -5.14 1.68
C LEU A 145 33.77 -6.28 0.75
N SER A 146 35.00 -6.74 0.92
CA SER A 146 35.54 -7.82 0.08
C SER A 146 34.84 -9.15 0.37
N CYS A 147 34.54 -9.91 -0.69
CA CYS A 147 34.16 -11.31 -0.58
C CYS A 147 35.41 -12.14 -0.24
N PRO A 148 35.39 -13.00 0.77
CA PRO A 148 36.51 -13.90 1.08
C PRO A 148 36.90 -14.78 -0.13
N SER A 149 38.19 -15.02 -0.30
CA SER A 149 38.67 -15.85 -1.42
C SER A 149 38.07 -17.26 -1.36
N GLY A 150 37.51 -17.71 -2.48
CA GLY A 150 36.88 -19.02 -2.58
C GLY A 150 35.45 -19.09 -2.00
N THR A 151 34.88 -17.96 -1.61
CA THR A 151 33.51 -17.85 -1.10
C THR A 151 32.61 -17.20 -2.16
N ASP A 152 31.39 -17.65 -2.30
CA ASP A 152 30.36 -16.96 -3.09
C ASP A 152 29.66 -15.90 -2.23
N CYS A 153 29.55 -14.68 -2.74
CA CYS A 153 28.84 -13.56 -2.11
C CYS A 153 27.84 -12.92 -3.08
N SER A 154 27.48 -13.63 -4.12
CA SER A 154 26.69 -13.05 -5.23
C SER A 154 25.28 -12.63 -4.81
N ASN A 155 24.74 -13.21 -3.74
CA ASN A 155 23.41 -12.85 -3.23
C ASN A 155 23.40 -11.62 -2.30
N ALA A 156 24.54 -11.05 -1.97
CA ALA A 156 24.64 -9.92 -1.06
C ALA A 156 23.74 -8.72 -1.41
N PRO A 157 23.60 -8.32 -2.70
CA PRO A 157 22.71 -7.22 -3.05
C PRO A 157 21.23 -7.56 -2.82
N LEU A 158 20.78 -8.75 -3.17
CA LEU A 158 19.39 -9.19 -2.96
C LEU A 158 19.06 -9.29 -1.46
N GLN A 159 19.96 -9.91 -0.69
CA GLN A 159 19.79 -10.00 0.76
C GLN A 159 19.71 -8.60 1.41
N SER A 160 20.48 -7.65 0.90
CA SER A 160 20.39 -6.25 1.34
C SER A 160 19.00 -5.65 1.04
N GLY A 161 18.40 -6.01 -0.10
CA GLY A 161 17.03 -5.61 -0.44
C GLY A 161 16.01 -6.19 0.54
N TRP A 162 16.01 -7.51 0.71
CA TRP A 162 15.08 -8.23 1.58
C TRP A 162 15.10 -7.75 3.04
N ASP A 163 16.27 -7.48 3.58
CA ASP A 163 16.35 -6.99 4.96
C ASP A 163 15.98 -5.51 5.05
N ALA A 164 16.36 -4.70 4.04
CA ALA A 164 16.07 -3.28 4.01
C ALA A 164 14.57 -2.96 3.95
N GLU A 165 13.75 -3.87 3.43
CA GLU A 165 12.29 -3.71 3.37
C GLU A 165 11.56 -4.12 4.66
N LYS A 166 12.25 -4.71 5.64
CA LYS A 166 11.64 -5.16 6.89
C LYS A 166 12.07 -4.36 8.11
N TRP A 167 13.34 -4.01 8.19
CA TRP A 167 13.87 -3.23 9.30
C TRP A 167 13.11 -1.93 9.58
N PRO A 168 12.83 -1.08 8.56
CA PRO A 168 12.12 0.18 8.81
C PRO A 168 10.67 0.00 9.25
N ARG A 169 9.97 -1.07 8.84
CA ARG A 169 8.58 -1.36 9.28
C ARG A 169 8.50 -1.52 10.79
N ALA A 170 9.42 -2.31 11.36
CA ALA A 170 9.51 -2.49 12.80
C ALA A 170 9.83 -1.16 13.50
N ALA A 171 10.80 -0.44 12.96
CA ALA A 171 11.29 0.80 13.52
C ALA A 171 10.23 1.91 13.55
N GLU A 172 9.40 2.04 12.52
CA GLU A 172 8.29 3.00 12.47
C GLU A 172 7.31 2.79 13.62
N ILE A 173 6.85 1.56 13.81
CA ILE A 173 5.90 1.24 14.89
C ILE A 173 6.54 1.52 16.25
N ILE A 174 7.76 1.04 16.47
CA ILE A 174 8.46 1.19 17.75
C ILE A 174 8.78 2.65 18.07
N ARG A 175 9.08 3.47 17.06
CA ARG A 175 9.48 4.87 17.25
C ARG A 175 8.30 5.79 17.46
N TYR A 176 7.23 5.63 16.69
CA TYR A 176 6.17 6.64 16.60
C TYR A 176 4.89 6.27 17.34
N GLU A 177 4.71 4.98 17.67
CA GLU A 177 3.49 4.53 18.31
C GLU A 177 3.57 4.50 19.84
N THR A 178 2.38 4.41 20.43
CA THR A 178 2.19 4.09 21.84
C THR A 178 1.34 2.82 21.97
N ASN A 179 1.54 2.07 23.05
CA ASN A 179 0.68 0.94 23.35
C ASN A 179 -0.73 1.39 23.77
N GLY A 180 -1.67 0.44 23.95
CA GLY A 180 -3.06 0.75 24.31
C GLY A 180 -3.25 1.53 25.62
N SER A 181 -2.22 1.66 26.46
CA SER A 181 -2.21 2.50 27.67
C SER A 181 -1.55 3.87 27.46
N GLY A 182 -1.13 4.20 26.26
CA GLY A 182 -0.44 5.44 25.93
C GLY A 182 1.06 5.45 26.26
N ALA A 183 1.64 4.30 26.63
CA ALA A 183 3.06 4.20 26.92
C ALA A 183 3.89 4.03 25.63
N ALA A 184 4.95 4.84 25.50
CA ALA A 184 5.92 4.70 24.41
C ALA A 184 6.74 3.39 24.57
N SER A 185 7.37 2.96 23.47
CA SER A 185 8.17 1.72 23.44
C SER A 185 9.40 1.73 24.37
N GLY A 186 9.94 2.92 24.65
CA GLY A 186 11.18 3.08 25.42
C GLY A 186 12.46 3.04 24.56
N TRP A 187 12.36 3.05 23.24
CA TRP A 187 13.53 3.11 22.36
C TRP A 187 14.24 4.48 22.49
N SER A 188 15.54 4.47 22.81
CA SER A 188 16.27 5.71 23.08
C SER A 188 16.59 6.47 21.79
N SER A 189 16.65 7.80 21.87
CA SER A 189 17.01 8.65 20.72
C SER A 189 18.40 8.34 20.17
N SER A 190 19.35 7.93 21.03
CA SER A 190 20.68 7.52 20.60
C SER A 190 20.65 6.20 19.82
N ASP A 191 19.82 5.25 20.21
CA ASP A 191 19.66 3.99 19.50
C ASP A 191 18.92 4.18 18.18
N ILE A 192 17.89 5.04 18.13
CA ILE A 192 17.22 5.45 16.89
C ILE A 192 18.21 6.06 15.90
N ALA A 193 19.07 6.95 16.38
CA ALA A 193 20.12 7.57 15.52
C ALA A 193 21.13 6.54 14.99
N ALA A 194 21.56 5.58 15.83
CA ALA A 194 22.45 4.50 15.42
C ALA A 194 21.79 3.60 14.36
N PHE A 195 20.52 3.27 14.56
CA PHE A 195 19.73 2.47 13.61
C PHE A 195 19.53 3.20 12.28
N SER A 196 19.13 4.47 12.30
CA SER A 196 19.01 5.30 11.10
C SER A 196 20.36 5.36 10.33
N ASN A 197 21.47 5.50 11.06
CA ASN A 197 22.80 5.50 10.44
C ASN A 197 23.15 4.15 9.80
N MET A 198 22.76 3.02 10.40
CA MET A 198 22.91 1.70 9.78
C MET A 198 22.16 1.63 8.45
N LEU A 199 20.90 2.03 8.41
CA LEU A 199 20.10 2.03 7.18
C LEU A 199 20.77 2.85 6.07
N VAL A 200 21.23 4.06 6.39
CA VAL A 200 21.83 5.00 5.42
C VAL A 200 23.24 4.58 4.99
N LYS A 201 24.04 3.96 5.87
CA LYS A 201 25.45 3.65 5.58
C LYS A 201 25.68 2.24 5.09
N VAL A 202 24.81 1.31 5.47
CA VAL A 202 24.98 -0.11 5.15
C VAL A 202 24.06 -0.54 4.02
N TYR A 203 22.76 -0.28 4.15
CA TYR A 203 21.75 -0.76 3.19
C TYR A 203 21.59 0.16 1.97
N GLN A 204 21.36 1.44 2.18
CA GLN A 204 21.08 2.39 1.09
C GLN A 204 22.14 2.37 -0.04
N PRO A 205 23.46 2.37 0.21
CA PRO A 205 24.44 2.37 -0.86
C PRO A 205 24.40 1.14 -1.77
N VAL A 206 23.88 0.01 -1.25
CA VAL A 206 23.75 -1.24 -2.02
C VAL A 206 22.52 -1.21 -2.91
N ILE A 207 21.38 -0.74 -2.38
CA ILE A 207 20.08 -0.89 -3.04
C ILE A 207 19.69 0.30 -3.93
N GLN A 208 20.22 1.49 -3.69
CA GLN A 208 19.72 2.75 -4.29
C GLN A 208 19.82 2.84 -5.83
N ASN A 209 20.60 1.97 -6.47
CA ASN A 209 20.77 1.96 -7.91
C ASN A 209 20.19 0.68 -8.57
N GLY A 210 19.57 -0.19 -7.81
CA GLY A 210 19.15 -1.51 -8.25
C GLY A 210 20.31 -2.47 -8.47
N SER A 211 20.00 -3.67 -8.92
CA SER A 211 20.96 -4.76 -9.07
C SER A 211 21.42 -4.99 -10.50
N GLY A 212 20.62 -4.61 -11.49
CA GLY A 212 20.82 -5.01 -12.88
C GLY A 212 20.60 -6.50 -13.13
N VAL A 213 19.91 -7.22 -12.24
CA VAL A 213 19.62 -8.64 -12.30
C VAL A 213 18.12 -8.85 -12.60
N ASN A 214 17.49 -9.86 -12.02
CA ASN A 214 16.07 -10.17 -12.21
C ASN A 214 15.14 -9.12 -11.62
N GLY A 215 13.88 -9.12 -12.05
CA GLY A 215 12.88 -8.15 -11.62
C GLY A 215 12.61 -8.13 -10.13
N ASN A 216 12.52 -9.32 -9.47
CA ASN A 216 12.32 -9.40 -8.02
C ASN A 216 13.43 -8.70 -7.23
N TRP A 217 14.69 -8.74 -7.70
CA TRP A 217 15.81 -8.05 -7.05
C TRP A 217 15.60 -6.53 -7.03
N ASP A 218 15.26 -5.98 -8.20
CA ASP A 218 15.01 -4.53 -8.31
C ASP A 218 13.75 -4.13 -7.54
N ALA A 219 12.68 -4.95 -7.57
CA ALA A 219 11.45 -4.69 -6.84
C ALA A 219 11.70 -4.61 -5.32
N SER A 220 12.44 -5.57 -4.74
CA SER A 220 12.83 -5.56 -3.33
C SER A 220 13.69 -4.34 -2.99
N MET A 221 14.64 -3.98 -3.84
CA MET A 221 15.49 -2.81 -3.61
C MET A 221 14.68 -1.52 -3.66
N ILE A 222 13.69 -1.41 -4.54
CA ILE A 222 12.80 -0.25 -4.61
C ILE A 222 11.98 -0.12 -3.33
N ASP A 223 11.39 -1.22 -2.85
CA ASP A 223 10.65 -1.20 -1.59
C ASP A 223 11.55 -0.81 -0.42
N GLY A 224 12.72 -1.42 -0.29
CA GLY A 224 13.70 -1.05 0.72
C GLY A 224 14.10 0.43 0.66
N MET A 225 14.28 0.99 -0.55
CA MET A 225 14.56 2.43 -0.73
C MET A 225 13.41 3.30 -0.20
N MET A 226 12.15 2.97 -0.53
CA MET A 226 10.99 3.73 -0.07
C MET A 226 10.88 3.70 1.45
N GLN A 227 11.04 2.55 2.05
CA GLN A 227 10.94 2.38 3.49
C GLN A 227 12.06 3.11 4.24
N ILE A 228 13.30 3.02 3.77
CA ILE A 228 14.42 3.80 4.34
C ILE A 228 14.15 5.30 4.17
N ALA A 229 13.62 5.74 3.03
CA ALA A 229 13.32 7.14 2.78
C ALA A 229 12.28 7.69 3.77
N VAL A 230 11.22 6.92 4.07
CA VAL A 230 10.19 7.32 5.04
C VAL A 230 10.78 7.39 6.46
N PHE A 231 11.41 6.31 6.94
CA PHE A 231 11.96 6.28 8.30
C PHE A 231 13.01 7.36 8.57
N THR A 232 13.79 7.72 7.54
CA THR A 232 14.85 8.74 7.63
C THR A 232 14.41 10.12 7.14
N GLU A 233 13.15 10.27 6.73
CA GLU A 233 12.58 11.52 6.20
C GLU A 233 13.37 12.08 5.00
N ASN A 234 13.86 11.19 4.13
CA ASN A 234 14.69 11.54 2.97
C ASN A 234 13.85 11.66 1.69
N SER A 235 13.39 12.87 1.40
CA SER A 235 12.54 13.14 0.22
C SER A 235 13.25 12.86 -1.12
N ALA A 236 14.55 13.04 -1.19
CA ALA A 236 15.31 12.76 -2.41
C ALA A 236 15.38 11.25 -2.69
N LEU A 237 15.58 10.44 -1.65
CA LEU A 237 15.56 8.98 -1.78
C LEU A 237 14.16 8.48 -2.14
N LEU A 238 13.10 9.05 -1.55
CA LEU A 238 11.70 8.71 -1.90
C LEU A 238 11.41 9.03 -3.38
N ALA A 239 11.80 10.21 -3.85
CA ALA A 239 11.62 10.58 -5.25
C ALA A 239 12.39 9.65 -6.20
N SER A 240 13.60 9.24 -5.83
CA SER A 240 14.40 8.27 -6.60
C SER A 240 13.74 6.90 -6.65
N ALA A 241 13.21 6.42 -5.51
CA ALA A 241 12.50 5.15 -5.43
C ALA A 241 11.22 5.15 -6.28
N ARG A 242 10.42 6.23 -6.25
CA ARG A 242 9.25 6.44 -7.13
C ARG A 242 9.64 6.37 -8.60
N SER A 243 10.67 7.10 -9.00
CA SER A 243 11.15 7.09 -10.39
C SER A 243 11.62 5.71 -10.82
N PHE A 244 12.26 4.97 -9.91
CA PHE A 244 12.74 3.63 -10.19
C PHE A 244 11.56 2.64 -10.32
N TRP A 245 10.58 2.71 -9.44
CA TRP A 245 9.34 1.92 -9.52
C TRP A 245 8.63 2.13 -10.85
N LEU A 246 8.42 3.40 -11.24
CA LEU A 246 7.80 3.75 -12.53
C LEU A 246 8.58 3.21 -13.73
N GLY A 247 9.91 3.16 -13.64
CA GLY A 247 10.74 2.59 -14.70
C GLY A 247 10.72 1.06 -14.76
N ARG A 248 10.35 0.38 -13.66
CA ARG A 248 10.44 -1.09 -13.59
C ARG A 248 9.11 -1.82 -13.77
N VAL A 249 7.99 -1.25 -13.36
CA VAL A 249 6.68 -1.91 -13.44
C VAL A 249 6.34 -2.41 -14.87
N PRO A 250 6.58 -1.66 -15.94
CA PRO A 250 6.37 -2.16 -17.29
C PRO A 250 7.26 -3.34 -17.68
N ASP A 251 8.46 -3.42 -17.09
CA ASP A 251 9.39 -4.52 -17.33
C ASP A 251 9.04 -5.78 -16.53
N LEU A 252 8.29 -5.63 -15.44
CA LEU A 252 7.89 -6.74 -14.55
C LEU A 252 6.60 -7.41 -15.00
N PHE A 253 5.66 -6.63 -15.55
CA PHE A 253 4.29 -7.09 -15.83
C PHE A 253 3.88 -6.73 -17.26
N TYR A 254 3.74 -7.72 -18.11
CA TYR A 254 3.33 -7.54 -19.49
C TYR A 254 1.87 -7.10 -19.60
N LEU A 255 1.61 -6.12 -20.46
CA LEU A 255 0.25 -5.65 -20.79
C LEU A 255 0.07 -5.59 -22.32
N SER A 256 -0.66 -6.54 -22.87
CA SER A 256 -0.78 -6.72 -24.31
C SER A 256 -1.34 -5.51 -25.06
N SER A 257 -2.21 -4.75 -24.45
CA SER A 257 -2.82 -3.54 -25.03
C SER A 257 -1.84 -2.36 -25.18
N VAL A 258 -0.74 -2.38 -24.43
CA VAL A 258 0.28 -1.31 -24.40
C VAL A 258 1.58 -1.77 -25.04
N ASP A 259 2.07 -2.95 -24.65
CA ASP A 259 3.41 -3.44 -25.04
C ASP A 259 3.42 -4.13 -26.42
N GLY A 260 2.24 -4.57 -26.90
CA GLY A 260 2.11 -5.28 -28.18
C GLY A 260 2.74 -6.68 -28.16
N SER A 261 3.12 -7.20 -29.34
CA SER A 261 3.65 -8.56 -29.50
C SER A 261 5.17 -8.68 -29.32
N THR A 262 5.85 -7.58 -29.09
CA THR A 262 7.29 -7.57 -28.83
C THR A 262 7.52 -6.87 -27.50
N HIS A 263 7.76 -7.64 -26.46
CA HIS A 263 8.18 -7.06 -25.20
C HIS A 263 9.66 -6.67 -25.30
N ALA A 264 9.93 -5.39 -25.16
CA ALA A 264 11.31 -4.90 -25.15
C ALA A 264 12.03 -5.48 -23.93
N ALA A 265 13.30 -5.86 -24.13
CA ALA A 265 14.16 -6.21 -23.03
C ALA A 265 14.26 -5.02 -22.06
N SER A 266 14.16 -5.29 -20.76
CA SER A 266 14.39 -4.28 -19.74
C SER A 266 15.74 -3.58 -19.98
N PRO A 267 15.79 -2.25 -20.00
CA PRO A 267 17.05 -1.54 -20.12
C PRO A 267 17.95 -1.67 -18.89
N ARG A 268 17.44 -2.22 -17.79
CA ARG A 268 18.13 -2.24 -16.49
C ARG A 268 18.58 -3.63 -16.04
N GLY A 269 18.20 -4.70 -16.68
CA GLY A 269 18.52 -6.00 -16.12
C GLY A 269 18.56 -7.13 -17.10
N ASN A 270 18.47 -8.35 -16.59
CA ASN A 270 18.37 -9.53 -17.41
C ASN A 270 17.12 -9.43 -18.31
N PRO A 271 17.28 -9.34 -19.62
CA PRO A 271 16.16 -9.25 -20.55
C PRO A 271 15.37 -10.56 -20.65
N SER A 272 15.76 -11.56 -19.88
CA SER A 272 15.14 -12.88 -19.93
C SER A 272 13.74 -12.85 -19.32
N TRP A 273 12.80 -13.38 -20.04
CA TRP A 273 11.47 -13.75 -19.57
C TRP A 273 11.39 -15.24 -19.23
N PHE A 274 12.53 -15.83 -18.92
CA PHE A 274 12.67 -17.21 -18.45
C PHE A 274 11.93 -18.25 -19.31
N GLY A 275 11.94 -18.07 -20.63
CA GLY A 275 11.26 -18.97 -21.57
C GLY A 275 9.83 -18.57 -21.92
N GLN A 276 9.33 -17.42 -21.48
CA GLN A 276 8.16 -16.82 -22.09
C GLN A 276 8.55 -16.21 -23.43
N THR A 277 7.96 -16.69 -24.52
CA THR A 277 8.30 -16.24 -25.89
C THR A 277 7.09 -15.71 -26.66
N ILE A 278 5.88 -15.99 -26.22
CA ILE A 278 4.65 -15.56 -26.84
C ILE A 278 4.05 -14.41 -26.03
N PHE A 279 3.91 -13.25 -26.66
CA PHE A 279 3.35 -12.04 -26.05
C PHE A 279 2.14 -11.58 -26.87
N ASN A 280 0.94 -11.84 -26.34
CA ASN A 280 -0.34 -11.53 -26.97
C ASN A 280 -1.46 -11.45 -25.92
N SER A 281 -2.73 -11.41 -26.35
CA SER A 281 -3.85 -11.35 -25.42
C SER A 281 -4.05 -12.60 -24.55
N THR A 282 -3.55 -13.77 -24.97
CA THR A 282 -3.66 -15.01 -24.18
C THR A 282 -2.65 -15.06 -23.03
N THR A 283 -1.54 -14.34 -23.16
CA THR A 283 -0.47 -14.22 -22.15
C THR A 283 -0.48 -12.85 -21.47
N ASN A 284 -1.58 -12.11 -21.60
CA ASN A 284 -1.72 -10.81 -20.95
C ASN A 284 -1.48 -10.92 -19.44
N ASN A 285 -0.79 -9.94 -18.88
CA ASN A 285 -0.44 -9.86 -17.47
C ASN A 285 0.48 -10.99 -16.95
N VAL A 286 1.17 -11.72 -17.83
CA VAL A 286 2.26 -12.59 -17.38
C VAL A 286 3.35 -11.71 -16.74
N ALA A 287 3.87 -12.16 -15.60
CA ALA A 287 4.99 -11.48 -14.96
C ALA A 287 6.33 -12.01 -15.51
N GLN A 288 7.38 -11.21 -15.41
CA GLN A 288 8.69 -11.50 -15.98
C GLN A 288 9.22 -12.87 -15.56
N GLU A 289 9.04 -13.25 -14.31
CA GLU A 289 9.59 -14.48 -13.75
C GLU A 289 8.59 -15.63 -13.65
N THR A 290 7.39 -15.48 -14.24
CA THR A 290 6.36 -16.56 -14.21
C THR A 290 6.89 -17.88 -14.71
N CYS A 291 7.70 -17.88 -15.77
CA CYS A 291 8.27 -19.10 -16.35
C CYS A 291 9.59 -19.53 -15.70
N ARG A 292 10.10 -18.79 -14.75
CA ARG A 292 11.16 -19.21 -13.84
C ARG A 292 10.60 -20.07 -12.72
N ASP A 293 9.70 -19.48 -11.96
CA ASP A 293 8.90 -20.10 -10.91
C ASP A 293 7.90 -19.07 -10.35
N LEU A 294 6.88 -19.56 -9.67
CA LEU A 294 5.84 -18.71 -9.11
C LEU A 294 6.29 -17.96 -7.85
N ARG A 295 7.29 -18.47 -7.12
CA ARG A 295 7.85 -17.81 -5.94
C ARG A 295 8.49 -16.48 -6.31
N HIS A 296 9.40 -16.45 -7.29
CA HIS A 296 10.02 -15.19 -7.70
C HIS A 296 9.01 -14.23 -8.35
N THR A 297 7.96 -14.79 -8.99
CA THR A 297 6.83 -13.99 -9.48
C THR A 297 6.12 -13.30 -8.32
N GLU A 298 5.83 -14.04 -7.25
CA GLU A 298 5.19 -13.50 -6.07
C GLU A 298 6.08 -12.47 -5.37
N ASP A 299 7.38 -12.71 -5.26
CA ASP A 299 8.34 -11.74 -4.72
C ASP A 299 8.28 -10.41 -5.48
N SER A 300 8.21 -10.46 -6.81
CA SER A 300 8.09 -9.26 -7.65
C SER A 300 6.79 -8.51 -7.41
N ILE A 301 5.66 -9.22 -7.34
CA ILE A 301 4.33 -8.61 -7.08
C ILE A 301 4.30 -8.03 -5.67
N SER A 302 4.79 -8.78 -4.69
CA SER A 302 4.76 -8.39 -3.28
C SER A 302 5.57 -7.12 -3.03
N ALA A 303 6.81 -7.06 -3.47
CA ALA A 303 7.63 -5.85 -3.30
C ALA A 303 7.05 -4.65 -4.05
N THR A 304 6.44 -4.86 -5.23
CA THR A 304 5.75 -3.81 -5.98
C THR A 304 4.58 -3.23 -5.18
N LEU A 305 3.78 -4.09 -4.53
CA LEU A 305 2.64 -3.68 -3.70
C LEU A 305 3.08 -2.99 -2.41
N LEU A 306 4.10 -3.49 -1.73
CA LEU A 306 4.65 -2.91 -0.50
C LEU A 306 5.17 -1.50 -0.72
N ALA A 307 5.91 -1.31 -1.82
CA ALA A 307 6.39 0.00 -2.23
C ALA A 307 5.24 0.96 -2.54
N ALA A 308 4.24 0.51 -3.32
CA ALA A 308 3.08 1.32 -3.66
C ALA A 308 2.21 1.66 -2.45
N GLU A 309 2.08 0.77 -1.46
CA GLU A 309 1.36 1.06 -0.22
C GLU A 309 2.08 2.11 0.63
N THR A 310 3.40 1.97 0.77
CA THR A 310 4.23 2.97 1.44
C THR A 310 4.10 4.34 0.77
N ASP A 311 4.17 4.38 -0.56
CA ASP A 311 3.99 5.59 -1.34
C ASP A 311 2.60 6.22 -1.13
N TRP A 312 1.55 5.38 -1.16
CA TRP A 312 0.17 5.82 -0.94
C TRP A 312 -0.02 6.46 0.43
N ILE A 313 0.51 5.86 1.50
CA ILE A 313 0.44 6.43 2.85
C ILE A 313 1.14 7.79 2.91
N GLN A 314 2.20 7.97 2.14
CA GLN A 314 2.91 9.26 2.01
C GLN A 314 2.26 10.22 1.00
N GLY A 315 1.05 9.94 0.53
CA GLY A 315 0.30 10.81 -0.39
C GLY A 315 0.73 10.71 -1.86
N GLY A 316 1.38 9.62 -2.25
CA GLY A 316 1.70 9.32 -3.64
C GLY A 316 0.59 8.57 -4.37
N GLU A 317 0.76 8.35 -5.66
CA GLU A 317 -0.28 7.82 -6.57
C GLU A 317 0.22 6.66 -7.44
N LEU A 318 1.22 5.89 -6.98
CA LEU A 318 1.79 4.80 -7.80
C LEU A 318 0.75 3.76 -8.21
N TYR A 319 -0.24 3.47 -7.37
CA TYR A 319 -1.33 2.53 -7.69
C TYR A 319 -2.14 2.93 -8.92
N THR A 320 -2.28 4.24 -9.16
CA THR A 320 -3.15 4.83 -10.18
C THR A 320 -2.39 5.50 -11.32
N ASP A 321 -1.07 5.27 -11.42
CA ASP A 321 -0.28 5.87 -12.49
C ASP A 321 -0.78 5.42 -13.86
N THR A 322 -1.33 6.37 -14.62
CA THR A 322 -1.92 6.13 -15.94
C THR A 322 -0.87 6.11 -17.06
N THR A 323 0.31 6.65 -16.83
CA THR A 323 1.36 6.72 -17.87
C THR A 323 1.93 5.34 -18.18
N LEU A 324 1.89 4.44 -17.20
CA LEU A 324 2.36 3.06 -17.30
C LEU A 324 1.23 2.04 -17.34
N SER A 325 -0.02 2.45 -17.20
CA SER A 325 -1.15 1.55 -16.92
C SER A 325 -0.85 0.64 -15.73
N ALA A 326 -0.34 1.22 -14.63
CA ALA A 326 0.12 0.48 -13.47
C ALA A 326 -0.99 -0.38 -12.86
N GLU A 327 -2.20 0.16 -12.78
CA GLU A 327 -3.40 -0.54 -12.31
C GLU A 327 -3.64 -1.83 -13.09
N ASP A 328 -3.76 -1.75 -14.43
CA ASP A 328 -4.05 -2.90 -15.29
C ASP A 328 -2.96 -3.97 -15.21
N ARG A 329 -1.70 -3.56 -15.10
CA ARG A 329 -0.54 -4.45 -15.01
C ARG A 329 -0.54 -5.23 -13.71
N ILE A 330 -0.68 -4.54 -12.58
CA ILE A 330 -0.58 -5.14 -11.26
C ILE A 330 -1.82 -5.98 -10.95
N VAL A 331 -3.01 -5.43 -11.16
CA VAL A 331 -4.30 -6.15 -10.94
C VAL A 331 -4.35 -7.41 -11.80
N GLY A 332 -4.00 -7.29 -13.07
CA GLY A 332 -4.00 -8.43 -13.98
C GLY A 332 -3.00 -9.50 -13.55
N SER A 333 -1.77 -9.11 -13.17
CA SER A 333 -0.75 -10.08 -12.71
C SER A 333 -1.11 -10.75 -11.39
N MET A 334 -1.72 -10.02 -10.45
CA MET A 334 -2.26 -10.62 -9.21
C MET A 334 -3.33 -11.69 -9.52
N ASN A 335 -4.28 -11.37 -10.41
CA ASN A 335 -5.34 -12.31 -10.78
C ASN A 335 -4.80 -13.53 -11.54
N VAL A 336 -3.83 -13.33 -12.45
CA VAL A 336 -3.18 -14.43 -13.16
C VAL A 336 -2.45 -15.36 -12.19
N MET A 337 -1.65 -14.81 -11.28
CA MET A 337 -0.93 -15.60 -10.29
C MET A 337 -1.88 -16.39 -9.38
N ALA A 338 -2.92 -15.74 -8.85
CA ALA A 338 -3.94 -16.40 -8.03
C ALA A 338 -4.73 -17.45 -8.84
N GLY A 339 -4.94 -17.21 -10.15
CA GLY A 339 -5.58 -18.17 -11.06
C GLY A 339 -4.71 -19.41 -11.33
N LEU A 340 -3.41 -19.22 -11.51
CA LEU A 340 -2.45 -20.33 -11.65
C LEU A 340 -2.42 -21.19 -10.39
N GLU A 341 -2.29 -20.57 -9.23
CA GLU A 341 -2.30 -21.29 -7.95
C GLU A 341 -3.63 -22.02 -7.69
N SER A 342 -4.75 -21.41 -8.03
CA SER A 342 -6.08 -22.05 -7.89
C SER A 342 -6.27 -23.23 -8.84
N SER A 343 -5.51 -23.32 -9.92
CA SER A 343 -5.54 -24.45 -10.85
C SER A 343 -4.72 -25.65 -10.37
N ARG A 344 -3.94 -25.49 -9.33
CA ARG A 344 -3.10 -26.55 -8.74
C ARG A 344 -4.00 -27.66 -8.17
N SER A 345 -3.87 -28.86 -8.69
CA SER A 345 -4.64 -30.02 -8.23
C SER A 345 -3.82 -30.83 -7.22
N GLY A 346 -4.13 -30.64 -5.95
CA GLY A 346 -3.47 -31.42 -4.90
C GLY A 346 -2.60 -30.64 -3.95
N GLY A 347 -1.86 -30.64 -3.17
CA GLY A 347 -1.09 -29.84 -2.23
C GLY A 347 0.00 -28.98 -2.92
N PRO A 348 0.76 -28.26 -2.14
CA PRO A 348 1.77 -27.30 -2.61
C PRO A 348 2.87 -27.91 -3.51
N ASP A 349 3.06 -29.21 -3.47
CA ASP A 349 4.09 -29.92 -4.26
C ASP A 349 3.55 -30.48 -5.59
N THR A 350 2.37 -30.09 -6.02
CA THR A 350 1.77 -30.60 -7.25
C THR A 350 1.97 -29.65 -8.43
N THR A 351 2.18 -30.26 -9.59
CA THR A 351 2.39 -29.57 -10.87
C THR A 351 1.21 -28.70 -11.27
N ILE A 352 1.48 -27.45 -11.65
CA ILE A 352 0.55 -26.64 -12.43
C ILE A 352 0.80 -26.92 -13.91
N THR A 353 -0.22 -27.33 -14.65
CA THR A 353 -0.12 -27.42 -16.11
C THR A 353 -0.06 -25.99 -16.67
N ALA A 354 1.03 -25.64 -17.35
CA ALA A 354 1.15 -24.34 -17.98
C ALA A 354 0.00 -24.12 -18.98
N PRO A 355 -0.69 -22.97 -18.92
CA PRO A 355 -1.68 -22.63 -19.93
C PRO A 355 -1.04 -22.58 -21.33
N ALA A 356 -1.86 -22.72 -22.36
CA ALA A 356 -1.39 -22.54 -23.73
C ALA A 356 -0.68 -21.18 -23.89
N ASP A 357 0.39 -21.14 -24.62
CA ASP A 357 1.24 -19.97 -24.86
C ASP A 357 2.11 -19.51 -23.68
N TYR A 358 1.96 -20.09 -22.49
CA TYR A 358 2.85 -19.81 -21.35
C TYR A 358 4.07 -20.72 -21.37
N CYS A 359 5.23 -20.16 -21.09
CA CYS A 359 6.48 -20.89 -20.85
C CYS A 359 6.90 -21.81 -22.01
N THR A 360 6.70 -21.37 -23.24
CA THR A 360 6.90 -22.20 -24.47
C THR A 360 8.33 -22.24 -24.99
N GLY A 361 9.22 -21.40 -24.44
CA GLY A 361 10.61 -21.30 -24.88
C GLY A 361 11.60 -22.16 -24.10
N SER A 362 12.81 -22.27 -24.62
CA SER A 362 13.91 -22.93 -23.91
C SER A 362 14.31 -22.15 -22.65
N GLY A 363 14.53 -22.84 -21.56
CA GLY A 363 14.90 -22.25 -20.27
C GLY A 363 13.71 -21.90 -19.38
N ALA A 364 12.49 -22.22 -19.82
CA ALA A 364 11.36 -22.28 -18.92
C ALA A 364 11.56 -23.45 -17.96
N SER A 365 11.49 -23.19 -16.66
CA SER A 365 11.24 -24.24 -15.71
C SER A 365 9.73 -24.53 -15.70
N ASP A 366 9.38 -25.72 -15.30
CA ASP A 366 7.98 -26.03 -15.07
C ASP A 366 7.42 -25.07 -14.02
N LEU A 367 6.13 -24.70 -14.11
CA LEU A 367 5.40 -23.97 -13.08
C LEU A 367 5.24 -24.81 -11.78
N ASN A 368 6.28 -25.53 -11.44
CA ASN A 368 6.28 -26.68 -10.53
C ASN A 368 7.02 -26.44 -9.25
N GLU A 369 7.58 -25.25 -9.06
CA GLU A 369 8.31 -25.03 -7.84
C GLU A 369 7.35 -24.99 -6.64
N ILE A 370 7.82 -25.53 -5.55
CA ILE A 370 7.16 -25.53 -4.24
C ILE A 370 6.83 -24.07 -3.88
N VAL A 371 5.65 -23.66 -4.20
CA VAL A 371 5.21 -22.33 -3.89
C VAL A 371 4.00 -22.39 -3.02
N ILE A 372 4.12 -21.64 -2.04
CA ILE A 372 3.05 -21.34 -1.13
C ILE A 372 2.32 -20.17 -1.71
N GLY A 373 1.55 -20.34 -2.68
CA GLY A 373 0.65 -19.37 -3.27
C GLY A 373 0.89 -17.88 -3.02
N PRO A 374 0.07 -16.99 -3.52
CA PRO A 374 0.19 -15.56 -3.25
C PRO A 374 0.24 -15.27 -1.75
N GLY A 375 1.26 -14.54 -1.32
CA GLY A 375 1.50 -14.22 0.07
C GLY A 375 0.50 -13.23 0.65
N THR A 376 0.74 -12.84 1.90
CA THR A 376 -0.15 -11.94 2.66
C THR A 376 -0.26 -10.54 2.06
N THR A 377 0.68 -10.12 1.22
CA THR A 377 0.66 -8.85 0.48
C THR A 377 -0.48 -8.74 -0.52
N TYR A 378 -1.08 -9.86 -0.96
CA TYR A 378 -2.29 -9.84 -1.77
C TYR A 378 -3.46 -9.17 -1.05
N ALA A 379 -3.49 -9.20 0.28
CA ALA A 379 -4.45 -8.42 1.05
C ALA A 379 -4.23 -6.91 0.89
N ILE A 380 -2.98 -6.44 0.75
CA ILE A 380 -2.65 -5.04 0.43
C ILE A 380 -3.22 -4.66 -0.93
N GLY A 381 -2.88 -5.42 -1.97
CA GLY A 381 -3.34 -5.15 -3.32
C GLY A 381 -4.86 -5.22 -3.45
N TYR A 382 -5.52 -6.20 -2.83
CA TYR A 382 -6.97 -6.28 -2.81
C TYR A 382 -7.58 -5.08 -2.07
N ASN A 383 -7.03 -4.70 -0.91
CA ASN A 383 -7.48 -3.51 -0.19
C ASN A 383 -7.32 -2.24 -1.05
N ALA A 384 -6.19 -2.09 -1.73
CA ALA A 384 -5.95 -0.96 -2.62
C ALA A 384 -6.95 -0.95 -3.78
N TYR A 385 -6.95 -1.97 -4.60
CA TYR A 385 -7.64 -1.95 -5.88
C TYR A 385 -9.15 -2.22 -5.77
N HIS A 386 -9.58 -3.13 -4.89
CA HIS A 386 -11.01 -3.39 -4.69
C HIS A 386 -11.64 -2.42 -3.69
N ASN A 387 -11.12 -2.38 -2.46
CA ASN A 387 -11.81 -1.67 -1.38
C ASN A 387 -11.66 -0.14 -1.48
N ARG A 388 -10.48 0.35 -1.83
CA ARG A 388 -10.21 1.79 -1.95
C ARG A 388 -10.53 2.32 -3.35
N LEU A 389 -9.97 1.72 -4.40
CA LEU A 389 -10.02 2.23 -5.77
C LEU A 389 -11.22 1.72 -6.58
N ASN A 390 -11.90 0.66 -6.12
CA ASN A 390 -13.05 0.07 -6.81
C ASN A 390 -12.78 -0.35 -8.26
N VAL A 391 -11.61 -0.93 -8.50
CA VAL A 391 -11.20 -1.38 -9.82
C VAL A 391 -12.03 -2.59 -10.23
N ALA A 392 -12.76 -2.49 -11.33
CA ALA A 392 -13.66 -3.54 -11.80
C ALA A 392 -12.95 -4.88 -12.09
N ALA A 393 -11.66 -4.83 -12.48
CA ALA A 393 -10.84 -6.00 -12.71
C ALA A 393 -10.38 -6.71 -11.41
N MET A 394 -10.58 -6.10 -10.25
CA MET A 394 -10.35 -6.70 -8.92
C MET A 394 -11.69 -6.88 -8.21
N ALA A 395 -12.45 -7.89 -8.60
CA ALA A 395 -13.81 -8.11 -8.10
C ALA A 395 -13.83 -8.96 -6.82
N ASP A 396 -14.96 -8.94 -6.14
CA ASP A 396 -15.31 -9.87 -5.06
C ASP A 396 -15.81 -11.23 -5.62
N ALA A 397 -16.54 -12.00 -4.81
CA ALA A 397 -17.09 -13.30 -5.22
C ALA A 397 -18.02 -13.23 -6.46
N SER A 398 -18.49 -12.04 -6.85
CA SER A 398 -19.35 -11.86 -8.03
C SER A 398 -18.57 -11.80 -9.35
N GLY A 399 -17.24 -11.73 -9.28
CA GLY A 399 -16.36 -11.66 -10.44
C GLY A 399 -16.26 -12.98 -11.22
N THR A 400 -15.50 -12.93 -12.31
CA THR A 400 -15.24 -14.10 -13.16
C THR A 400 -14.16 -15.01 -12.59
N SER A 401 -14.16 -16.28 -13.01
CA SER A 401 -13.13 -17.29 -12.70
C SER A 401 -12.30 -17.62 -13.94
N GLY A 402 -11.29 -18.46 -13.80
CA GLY A 402 -10.33 -18.85 -14.85
C GLY A 402 -9.01 -18.10 -14.71
N LEU A 403 -8.06 -18.30 -15.63
CA LEU A 403 -6.69 -17.77 -15.51
C LEU A 403 -6.67 -16.25 -15.28
N HIS A 404 -7.48 -15.49 -16.00
CA HIS A 404 -7.62 -14.06 -15.91
C HIS A 404 -8.90 -13.63 -15.14
N GLY A 405 -9.40 -14.48 -14.25
CA GLY A 405 -10.64 -14.24 -13.52
C GLY A 405 -10.54 -13.06 -12.56
N THR A 406 -11.47 -12.15 -12.62
CA THR A 406 -11.49 -10.93 -11.78
C THR A 406 -11.70 -11.22 -10.29
N ALA A 407 -12.27 -12.39 -9.94
CA ALA A 407 -12.44 -12.84 -8.56
C ALA A 407 -11.28 -13.67 -8.01
N ASN A 408 -10.23 -13.94 -8.80
CA ASN A 408 -9.17 -14.87 -8.39
C ASN A 408 -8.46 -14.43 -7.11
N THR A 409 -8.05 -13.17 -7.04
CA THR A 409 -7.39 -12.62 -5.86
C THR A 409 -8.29 -12.66 -4.62
N TYR A 410 -9.58 -12.30 -4.76
CA TYR A 410 -10.55 -12.40 -3.67
C TYR A 410 -10.68 -13.84 -3.17
N ASN A 411 -10.91 -14.79 -4.08
CA ASN A 411 -11.08 -16.20 -3.74
C ASN A 411 -9.84 -16.77 -3.05
N TRP A 412 -8.65 -16.37 -3.51
CA TRP A 412 -7.39 -16.76 -2.86
C TRP A 412 -7.31 -16.22 -1.42
N ILE A 413 -7.63 -14.95 -1.19
CA ILE A 413 -7.61 -14.36 0.15
C ILE A 413 -8.62 -15.07 1.06
N GLN A 414 -9.86 -15.27 0.61
CA GLN A 414 -10.92 -15.85 1.43
C GLN A 414 -10.70 -17.35 1.73
N ASN A 415 -10.21 -18.10 0.78
CA ASN A 415 -10.10 -19.57 0.89
C ASN A 415 -8.68 -20.03 1.25
N GLY A 416 -7.66 -19.23 0.90
CA GLY A 416 -6.26 -19.54 1.14
C GLY A 416 -5.69 -18.85 2.37
N LEU A 417 -5.71 -17.51 2.40
CA LEU A 417 -5.02 -16.75 3.43
C LEU A 417 -5.76 -16.69 4.77
N LEU A 418 -7.00 -16.21 4.76
CA LEU A 418 -7.73 -15.94 6.01
C LEU A 418 -8.01 -17.19 6.83
N PRO A 419 -8.50 -18.32 6.25
CA PRO A 419 -8.76 -19.53 7.02
C PRO A 419 -7.51 -20.16 7.63
N GLN A 420 -6.38 -20.02 6.95
CA GLN A 420 -5.12 -20.58 7.43
C GLN A 420 -4.44 -19.68 8.47
N SER A 421 -4.96 -18.47 8.70
CA SER A 421 -4.33 -17.48 9.57
C SER A 421 -2.84 -17.34 9.25
N GLN A 422 -2.52 -17.29 7.95
CA GLN A 422 -1.14 -17.39 7.49
C GLN A 422 -0.32 -16.19 7.97
N SER A 423 0.60 -16.53 8.75
CA SER A 423 1.83 -15.80 8.89
C SER A 423 2.70 -16.17 7.76
N ASN A 424 3.18 -15.31 6.98
CA ASN A 424 4.16 -15.50 6.20
C ASN A 424 4.58 -16.80 6.04
N ASP A 425 5.05 -17.10 5.25
CA ASP A 425 6.03 -17.12 4.86
C ASP A 425 6.79 -18.18 4.80
N GLN A 426 6.34 -19.16 4.43
CA GLN A 426 7.16 -20.30 4.22
C GLN A 426 8.09 -20.15 3.04
N GLY A 427 8.97 -19.19 3.16
CA GLY A 427 10.00 -18.96 2.19
C GLY A 427 9.79 -17.75 1.31
N ASN A 428 8.80 -16.93 1.60
CA ASN A 428 8.71 -15.59 1.06
C ASN A 428 9.38 -14.63 2.04
N HIS A 429 10.42 -13.97 1.58
CA HIS A 429 11.22 -13.07 2.43
C HIS A 429 10.54 -11.73 2.71
N MET A 430 9.45 -11.42 2.04
CA MET A 430 8.85 -10.09 2.03
C MET A 430 7.57 -9.97 2.83
N THR A 431 6.80 -11.03 2.99
CA THR A 431 5.43 -11.00 3.51
C THR A 431 5.33 -11.48 4.94
N LEU A 432 4.70 -10.69 5.80
CA LEU A 432 4.51 -10.98 7.21
C LEU A 432 3.23 -10.37 7.74
N PHE A 433 2.18 -11.14 7.84
CA PHE A 433 0.94 -10.72 8.50
C PHE A 433 0.27 -9.47 7.91
N GLU A 434 0.52 -9.10 6.65
CA GLU A 434 -0.11 -7.94 6.00
C GLU A 434 -1.63 -8.10 5.92
N SER A 435 -2.14 -9.32 5.85
CA SER A 435 -3.58 -9.59 5.95
C SER A 435 -4.16 -9.12 7.30
N LEU A 436 -3.39 -9.12 8.38
CA LEU A 436 -3.82 -8.61 9.67
C LEU A 436 -4.17 -7.13 9.63
N THR A 437 -3.39 -6.34 8.90
CA THR A 437 -3.50 -4.88 8.86
C THR A 437 -4.33 -4.35 7.68
N HIS A 438 -4.55 -5.15 6.64
CA HIS A 438 -5.19 -4.71 5.40
C HIS A 438 -6.57 -5.35 5.13
N THR A 439 -7.08 -6.17 6.03
CA THR A 439 -8.45 -6.72 5.92
C THR A 439 -9.44 -6.08 6.88
N VAL A 440 -9.02 -5.10 7.67
CA VAL A 440 -9.86 -4.42 8.66
C VAL A 440 -10.21 -3.02 8.17
N GLU A 441 -11.52 -2.71 8.14
CA GLU A 441 -11.98 -1.35 7.89
C GLU A 441 -11.64 -0.44 9.08
N VAL A 442 -11.17 0.77 8.78
CA VAL A 442 -10.99 1.82 9.79
C VAL A 442 -12.34 2.45 10.06
N CYS A 443 -12.90 2.22 11.22
CA CYS A 443 -14.22 2.70 11.60
C CYS A 443 -14.18 3.70 12.75
N LYS A 444 -15.05 4.71 12.68
CA LYS A 444 -15.28 5.71 13.73
C LYS A 444 -16.77 5.80 14.04
N ASN A 445 -17.13 5.79 15.31
CA ASN A 445 -18.53 5.86 15.73
C ASN A 445 -18.97 7.32 15.90
N ALA A 446 -19.71 7.83 14.93
CA ALA A 446 -20.32 9.16 14.98
C ALA A 446 -21.46 9.18 16.00
N THR A 447 -21.38 10.10 16.96
CA THR A 447 -22.36 10.33 18.04
C THR A 447 -22.58 11.82 18.23
N SER A 448 -23.47 12.20 19.15
CA SER A 448 -23.70 13.60 19.54
C SER A 448 -22.62 14.18 20.47
N ALA A 449 -21.70 13.35 20.95
CA ALA A 449 -20.68 13.78 21.91
C ALA A 449 -19.62 14.72 21.33
N ALA A 450 -19.23 14.46 20.06
CA ALA A 450 -18.21 15.24 19.37
C ALA A 450 -18.31 15.09 17.85
N TRP A 451 -17.79 16.09 17.14
CA TRP A 451 -17.46 15.96 15.73
C TRP A 451 -16.19 15.13 15.57
N ILE A 452 -16.22 14.16 14.69
CA ILE A 452 -15.11 13.27 14.43
C ILE A 452 -14.61 13.53 13.03
N THR A 453 -13.30 13.74 12.87
CA THR A 453 -12.69 14.00 11.58
C THR A 453 -11.67 12.91 11.24
N THR A 454 -11.62 12.52 9.98
CA THR A 454 -10.54 11.76 9.37
C THR A 454 -9.90 12.64 8.31
N ALA A 455 -8.66 13.04 8.54
CA ALA A 455 -7.89 13.83 7.58
C ALA A 455 -7.28 12.94 6.49
N PHE A 456 -7.08 13.51 5.30
CA PHE A 456 -6.38 12.91 4.18
C PHE A 456 -5.67 13.98 3.34
N SER A 457 -4.81 13.56 2.42
CA SER A 457 -4.07 14.49 1.55
C SER A 457 -5.03 15.40 0.78
N PRO A 458 -4.78 16.72 0.72
CA PRO A 458 -5.65 17.67 0.03
C PRO A 458 -5.89 17.27 -1.43
N GLN A 459 -7.14 17.16 -1.80
CA GLN A 459 -7.58 16.84 -3.14
C GLN A 459 -8.02 18.10 -3.88
N THR A 460 -7.71 18.17 -5.17
CA THR A 460 -8.13 19.20 -6.11
C THR A 460 -8.70 18.50 -7.36
N GLY A 461 -9.33 19.22 -8.26
CA GLY A 461 -9.89 18.59 -9.47
C GLY A 461 -11.18 17.82 -9.22
N SER A 462 -11.29 16.58 -9.69
CA SER A 462 -12.54 15.80 -9.65
C SER A 462 -12.37 14.43 -8.97
N PRO A 463 -11.96 14.36 -7.70
CA PRO A 463 -11.76 13.09 -7.01
C PRO A 463 -13.07 12.42 -6.64
N THR A 464 -13.04 11.09 -6.46
CA THR A 464 -14.13 10.32 -5.85
C THR A 464 -13.73 9.90 -4.43
N VAL A 465 -14.61 10.07 -3.46
CA VAL A 465 -14.43 9.64 -2.07
C VAL A 465 -15.45 8.56 -1.72
N LYS A 466 -15.00 7.42 -1.24
CA LYS A 466 -15.85 6.32 -0.77
C LYS A 466 -15.86 6.22 0.74
N LEU A 467 -17.03 6.10 1.34
CA LEU A 467 -17.24 5.84 2.76
C LEU A 467 -18.27 4.74 2.92
N ASN A 468 -18.08 3.89 3.91
CA ASN A 468 -19.12 2.96 4.35
C ASN A 468 -19.73 3.48 5.67
N ALA A 469 -21.03 3.36 5.83
CA ALA A 469 -21.66 3.72 7.10
C ALA A 469 -22.79 2.77 7.45
N THR A 470 -22.88 2.44 8.74
CA THR A 470 -23.92 1.59 9.31
C THR A 470 -24.67 2.38 10.37
N PRO A 471 -25.94 2.75 10.16
CA PRO A 471 -26.75 3.44 11.15
C PRO A 471 -27.14 2.50 12.30
N SER A 472 -27.21 3.01 13.51
CA SER A 472 -27.61 2.24 14.70
C SER A 472 -29.11 1.90 14.76
N ALA A 473 -29.93 2.69 14.07
CA ALA A 473 -31.39 2.54 14.00
C ALA A 473 -31.95 3.23 12.75
N ASN A 474 -33.24 3.01 12.45
CA ASN A 474 -33.88 3.50 11.22
C ASN A 474 -34.06 5.02 11.17
N ASN A 475 -34.26 5.69 12.30
CA ASN A 475 -34.65 7.10 12.36
C ASN A 475 -33.59 7.94 13.09
N ILE A 476 -32.33 7.75 12.74
CA ILE A 476 -31.23 8.54 13.28
C ILE A 476 -31.08 9.86 12.51
N ASN A 477 -30.36 10.82 13.10
CA ASN A 477 -29.91 12.04 12.41
C ASN A 477 -28.38 12.06 12.44
N SER A 478 -27.76 11.51 11.39
CA SER A 478 -26.31 11.40 11.31
C SER A 478 -25.79 11.85 9.95
N VAL A 479 -24.77 12.71 9.96
CA VAL A 479 -24.14 13.26 8.76
C VAL A 479 -22.74 12.71 8.57
N MET A 480 -22.38 12.56 7.29
CA MET A 480 -21.04 12.35 6.78
C MET A 480 -20.76 13.45 5.75
N GLY A 481 -19.75 14.27 6.00
CA GLY A 481 -19.45 15.41 5.13
C GLY A 481 -17.98 15.51 4.80
N LEU A 482 -17.67 16.07 3.65
CA LEU A 482 -16.33 16.35 3.16
C LEU A 482 -16.06 17.85 3.27
N SER A 483 -14.82 18.23 3.58
CA SER A 483 -14.42 19.61 3.85
C SER A 483 -12.96 19.89 3.58
N ASP A 484 -12.61 21.16 3.50
CA ASP A 484 -11.23 21.62 3.52
C ASP A 484 -10.77 21.77 4.98
N GLY A 485 -10.03 20.77 5.45
CA GLY A 485 -9.62 20.64 6.85
C GLY A 485 -10.72 20.17 7.81
N PRO A 486 -10.35 19.95 9.09
CA PRO A 486 -11.27 19.50 10.13
C PRO A 486 -12.37 20.55 10.40
N GLN A 487 -13.61 20.09 10.52
CA GLN A 487 -14.76 20.95 10.80
C GLN A 487 -15.55 20.47 12.01
N SER A 488 -16.32 21.39 12.61
CA SER A 488 -17.13 21.10 13.79
C SER A 488 -18.56 21.68 13.72
N ALA A 489 -19.00 22.07 12.53
CA ALA A 489 -20.36 22.52 12.28
C ALA A 489 -20.85 22.07 10.89
N TYR A 490 -22.15 21.85 10.78
CA TYR A 490 -22.77 21.47 9.50
C TYR A 490 -22.55 22.49 8.39
N ALA A 491 -22.49 23.77 8.76
CA ALA A 491 -22.32 24.88 7.81
C ALA A 491 -20.96 24.87 7.13
N ASP A 492 -19.98 24.25 7.73
CA ASP A 492 -18.58 24.28 7.30
C ASP A 492 -18.20 23.08 6.43
N LEU A 493 -19.15 22.18 6.19
CA LEU A 493 -18.97 21.04 5.29
C LEU A 493 -19.30 21.43 3.82
N ALA A 494 -18.53 20.92 2.87
CA ALA A 494 -18.76 21.16 1.45
C ALA A 494 -19.78 20.18 0.85
N ALA A 495 -19.48 18.90 0.79
CA ALA A 495 -20.37 17.87 0.28
C ALA A 495 -20.89 17.01 1.44
N ILE A 496 -22.20 16.75 1.50
CA ILE A 496 -22.83 16.12 2.68
C ILE A 496 -23.84 15.08 2.27
N VAL A 497 -23.79 13.90 2.90
CA VAL A 497 -24.88 12.92 2.95
C VAL A 497 -25.36 12.71 4.38
N ARG A 498 -26.58 12.24 4.54
CA ARG A 498 -27.20 12.09 5.83
C ARG A 498 -28.12 10.87 5.90
N PHE A 499 -28.07 10.16 7.04
CA PHE A 499 -29.19 9.35 7.52
C PHE A 499 -30.14 10.32 8.21
N ASN A 500 -31.33 10.53 7.65
CA ASN A 500 -32.25 11.55 8.15
C ASN A 500 -33.27 10.99 9.17
N PRO A 501 -33.85 11.84 10.02
CA PRO A 501 -34.76 11.40 11.08
C PRO A 501 -36.10 10.85 10.58
N SER A 502 -36.40 10.99 9.28
CA SER A 502 -37.58 10.37 8.64
C SER A 502 -37.33 8.94 8.17
N GLY A 503 -36.11 8.39 8.40
CA GLY A 503 -35.77 7.02 8.05
C GLY A 503 -35.30 6.84 6.61
N TYR A 504 -34.75 7.89 5.99
CA TYR A 504 -34.23 7.85 4.62
C TYR A 504 -32.82 8.41 4.53
N ILE A 505 -32.19 8.21 3.38
CA ILE A 505 -30.89 8.77 3.05
C ILE A 505 -31.08 9.95 2.12
N ASP A 506 -30.45 11.09 2.44
CA ASP A 506 -30.47 12.30 1.63
C ASP A 506 -29.09 12.98 1.54
N ALA A 507 -28.96 13.94 0.64
CA ALA A 507 -27.75 14.72 0.42
C ALA A 507 -28.07 16.23 0.32
N TYR A 508 -27.10 17.08 0.65
CA TYR A 508 -27.28 18.53 0.56
C TYR A 508 -27.11 19.02 -0.90
N ASN A 509 -28.11 19.73 -1.43
CA ASN A 509 -28.17 20.13 -2.86
C ASN A 509 -27.82 21.60 -3.15
N GLY A 510 -27.19 22.29 -2.18
CA GLY A 510 -26.90 23.73 -2.26
C GLY A 510 -27.96 24.61 -1.59
N THR A 511 -29.19 24.13 -1.39
CA THR A 511 -30.28 24.86 -0.73
C THR A 511 -30.89 24.11 0.45
N GLY A 512 -30.82 22.80 0.43
CA GLY A 512 -31.38 21.92 1.46
C GLY A 512 -31.00 20.46 1.24
N TYR A 513 -31.60 19.57 2.01
CA TYR A 513 -31.41 18.14 1.86
C TYR A 513 -32.47 17.54 0.96
N SER A 514 -32.05 16.73 0.00
CA SER A 514 -32.93 16.01 -0.94
C SER A 514 -32.28 14.74 -1.45
N ALA A 515 -33.05 13.88 -2.08
CA ALA A 515 -32.56 12.72 -2.81
C ALA A 515 -33.34 12.54 -4.11
N LEU A 516 -32.65 12.21 -5.21
CA LEU A 516 -33.27 11.88 -6.50
C LEU A 516 -34.08 10.57 -6.40
N THR A 517 -33.57 9.65 -5.62
CA THR A 517 -34.20 8.35 -5.35
C THR A 517 -34.25 8.12 -3.85
N SER A 518 -35.42 7.75 -3.34
CA SER A 518 -35.63 7.50 -1.92
C SER A 518 -35.06 6.13 -1.53
N ILE A 519 -34.08 6.11 -0.64
CA ILE A 519 -33.48 4.90 -0.08
C ILE A 519 -33.78 4.87 1.41
N PRO A 520 -34.45 3.81 1.92
CA PRO A 520 -34.66 3.66 3.35
C PRO A 520 -33.33 3.54 4.10
N ASN A 521 -33.25 4.14 5.26
CA ASN A 521 -32.18 4.00 6.22
C ASN A 521 -32.60 2.90 7.22
N THR A 522 -31.99 1.72 7.11
CA THR A 522 -32.30 0.57 7.97
C THR A 522 -31.16 0.36 8.98
N GLY A 523 -31.50 0.36 10.27
CA GLY A 523 -30.54 0.13 11.34
C GLY A 523 -29.82 -1.21 11.20
N GLY A 524 -28.49 -1.20 11.36
CA GLY A 524 -27.65 -2.38 11.19
C GLY A 524 -27.27 -2.72 9.75
N THR A 525 -27.87 -2.08 8.73
CA THR A 525 -27.51 -2.27 7.32
C THR A 525 -26.33 -1.39 6.97
N LYS A 526 -25.33 -1.95 6.34
CA LYS A 526 -24.15 -1.21 5.81
C LYS A 526 -24.53 -0.55 4.48
N TYR A 527 -24.16 0.71 4.33
CA TYR A 527 -24.32 1.48 3.10
C TYR A 527 -22.97 1.97 2.63
N SER A 528 -22.65 1.76 1.36
CA SER A 528 -21.47 2.37 0.71
C SER A 528 -21.89 3.68 0.02
N PHE A 529 -21.22 4.75 0.33
CA PHE A 529 -21.41 6.08 -0.23
C PHE A 529 -20.25 6.45 -1.14
N TRP A 530 -20.56 6.98 -2.33
CA TRP A 530 -19.57 7.43 -3.31
C TRP A 530 -19.85 8.91 -3.60
N PHE A 531 -18.91 9.76 -3.23
CA PHE A 531 -18.93 11.19 -3.55
C PHE A 531 -18.02 11.43 -4.74
N GLN A 532 -18.59 11.68 -5.90
CA GLN A 532 -17.85 12.09 -7.08
C GLN A 532 -17.84 13.63 -7.12
N LEU A 533 -16.71 14.22 -6.77
CA LEU A 533 -16.57 15.66 -6.62
C LEU A 533 -16.15 16.31 -7.93
N ASP A 534 -16.58 17.55 -8.12
CA ASP A 534 -15.99 18.52 -9.05
C ASP A 534 -15.63 19.76 -8.23
N ILE A 535 -14.40 19.77 -7.70
CA ILE A 535 -13.95 20.85 -6.80
C ILE A 535 -13.83 22.17 -7.54
N PRO A 536 -13.31 22.25 -8.78
CA PRO A 536 -13.35 23.48 -9.56
C PRO A 536 -14.76 24.05 -9.79
N ALA A 537 -15.74 23.18 -10.05
CA ALA A 537 -17.13 23.60 -10.25
C ALA A 537 -17.93 23.74 -8.93
N GLN A 538 -17.36 23.35 -7.81
CA GLN A 538 -18.00 23.34 -6.48
C GLN A 538 -19.29 22.52 -6.44
N THR A 539 -19.28 21.36 -7.12
CA THR A 539 -20.43 20.45 -7.21
C THR A 539 -20.03 19.01 -6.93
N TYR A 540 -21.02 18.16 -6.71
CA TYR A 540 -20.81 16.73 -6.53
C TYR A 540 -22.00 15.89 -6.98
N ASN A 541 -21.68 14.66 -7.42
CA ASN A 541 -22.63 13.56 -7.52
C ASN A 541 -22.48 12.65 -6.31
N VAL A 542 -23.56 12.00 -5.90
CA VAL A 542 -23.48 11.01 -4.82
C VAL A 542 -24.33 9.79 -5.12
N TYR A 543 -23.71 8.63 -4.87
CA TYR A 543 -24.31 7.32 -5.07
C TYR A 543 -24.30 6.55 -3.76
N VAL A 544 -25.27 5.67 -3.59
CA VAL A 544 -25.42 4.82 -2.39
C VAL A 544 -25.66 3.38 -2.84
N THR A 545 -24.94 2.45 -2.23
CA THR A 545 -25.15 1.01 -2.40
C THR A 545 -25.51 0.42 -1.03
N PRO A 546 -26.75 0.01 -0.79
CA PRO A 546 -27.11 -0.81 0.38
C PRO A 546 -26.40 -2.16 0.31
N GLU A 547 -26.00 -2.73 1.44
CA GLU A 547 -25.44 -4.07 1.49
C GLU A 547 -26.37 -5.11 0.83
N GLY A 548 -25.84 -5.87 -0.13
CA GLY A 548 -26.60 -6.82 -0.94
C GLY A 548 -27.54 -6.19 -1.98
N GLY A 549 -27.55 -4.87 -2.12
CA GLY A 549 -28.38 -4.12 -3.09
C GLY A 549 -27.59 -3.57 -4.26
N SER A 550 -28.30 -2.94 -5.20
CA SER A 550 -27.71 -2.24 -6.34
C SER A 550 -27.36 -0.79 -5.99
N MET A 551 -26.36 -0.23 -6.69
CA MET A 551 -26.00 1.18 -6.59
C MET A 551 -27.11 2.07 -7.12
N VAL A 552 -27.39 3.16 -6.42
CA VAL A 552 -28.42 4.15 -6.74
C VAL A 552 -27.85 5.55 -6.63
N GLN A 553 -28.01 6.38 -7.65
CA GLN A 553 -27.69 7.79 -7.57
C GLN A 553 -28.74 8.55 -6.76
N ILE A 554 -28.33 9.23 -5.71
CA ILE A 554 -29.21 10.04 -4.86
C ILE A 554 -29.00 11.55 -5.02
N GLY A 555 -27.90 11.99 -5.66
CA GLY A 555 -27.62 13.38 -5.98
C GLY A 555 -26.86 13.52 -7.29
N ALA A 556 -27.24 14.51 -8.10
CA ALA A 556 -26.58 14.82 -9.36
C ALA A 556 -26.31 16.33 -9.46
N ASN A 557 -25.06 16.71 -9.65
CA ASN A 557 -24.59 18.10 -9.73
C ASN A 557 -25.06 18.96 -8.55
N TYR A 558 -25.08 18.39 -7.35
CA TYR A 558 -25.45 19.14 -6.15
C TYR A 558 -24.35 20.13 -5.82
N ALA A 559 -24.72 21.38 -5.55
CA ALA A 559 -23.75 22.40 -5.16
C ALA A 559 -23.17 22.13 -3.78
N PHE A 560 -21.89 22.43 -3.59
CA PHE A 560 -21.27 22.44 -2.28
C PHE A 560 -22.03 23.42 -1.36
N ARG A 561 -22.10 23.08 -0.09
CA ARG A 561 -22.68 23.96 0.92
C ARG A 561 -21.77 25.15 1.22
N LEU A 562 -20.48 24.88 1.35
CA LEU A 562 -19.43 25.87 1.53
C LEU A 562 -18.41 25.74 0.41
N ASN A 563 -17.94 26.88 -0.09
CA ASN A 563 -16.86 26.90 -1.07
C ASN A 563 -15.58 26.32 -0.47
N ALA A 564 -15.01 25.30 -1.10
CA ALA A 564 -13.82 24.61 -0.64
C ALA A 564 -12.83 24.47 -1.81
N PRO A 565 -11.69 25.18 -1.79
CA PRO A 565 -10.69 25.12 -2.86
C PRO A 565 -9.97 23.77 -2.91
N THR A 566 -9.96 23.07 -1.79
CA THR A 566 -9.47 21.69 -1.65
C THR A 566 -10.43 20.88 -0.78
N ILE A 567 -10.34 19.56 -0.85
CA ILE A 567 -11.02 18.65 0.08
C ILE A 567 -9.94 17.78 0.73
N SER A 568 -9.84 17.85 2.05
CA SER A 568 -8.77 17.19 2.82
C SER A 568 -9.26 16.49 4.09
N SER A 569 -10.58 16.47 4.31
CA SER A 569 -11.16 15.86 5.51
C SER A 569 -12.54 15.27 5.25
N ALA A 570 -12.80 14.14 5.91
CA ALA A 570 -14.14 13.59 6.09
C ALA A 570 -14.56 13.75 7.56
N THR A 571 -15.71 14.34 7.80
CA THR A 571 -16.18 14.70 9.13
C THR A 571 -17.55 14.09 9.39
N TYR A 572 -17.72 13.51 10.58
CA TYR A 572 -18.89 12.74 10.98
C TYR A 572 -19.49 13.27 12.28
N HIS A 573 -20.81 13.31 12.35
CA HIS A 573 -21.54 13.65 13.57
C HIS A 573 -22.95 13.07 13.54
N ALA A 574 -23.50 12.67 14.69
CA ALA A 574 -24.88 12.23 14.81
C ALA A 574 -25.57 13.01 15.94
N GLU A 575 -26.60 13.81 15.61
CA GLU A 575 -27.44 14.49 16.62
C GLU A 575 -28.36 13.50 17.36
N VAL A 576 -28.87 12.50 16.62
CA VAL A 576 -29.79 11.47 17.15
C VAL A 576 -29.28 10.11 16.72
N GLY A 577 -29.14 9.21 17.67
CA GLY A 577 -28.59 7.87 17.45
C GLY A 577 -27.08 7.89 17.24
N SER A 578 -26.59 6.96 16.48
CA SER A 578 -25.18 6.89 16.08
C SER A 578 -25.04 6.22 14.71
N SER A 579 -23.92 6.44 14.05
CA SER A 579 -23.53 5.66 12.87
C SER A 579 -22.06 5.25 12.97
N ASN A 580 -21.77 4.01 12.61
CA ASN A 580 -20.42 3.54 12.48
C ASN A 580 -19.93 3.86 11.05
N VAL A 581 -19.04 4.82 10.91
CA VAL A 581 -18.51 5.26 9.61
C VAL A 581 -17.13 4.67 9.40
N CYS A 582 -16.98 3.92 8.32
CA CYS A 582 -15.78 3.15 8.04
C CYS A 582 -15.16 3.56 6.68
N SER A 583 -13.85 3.45 6.59
CA SER A 583 -13.10 3.61 5.35
C SER A 583 -11.93 2.63 5.32
N PHE A 584 -11.52 2.25 4.11
CA PHE A 584 -10.28 1.47 3.91
C PHE A 584 -9.13 2.43 3.58
N ASN A 585 -8.68 3.21 4.54
CA ASN A 585 -7.69 4.27 4.37
C ASN A 585 -8.11 5.41 3.41
N LEU A 586 -8.34 6.56 3.98
CA LEU A 586 -8.30 7.82 3.25
C LEU A 586 -6.82 8.29 3.17
N PRO A 587 -6.32 8.82 2.07
CA PRO A 587 -7.05 9.53 1.05
C PRO A 587 -7.39 8.65 -0.14
N LEU A 588 -8.55 8.95 -0.71
CA LEU A 588 -8.92 8.46 -2.02
C LEU A 588 -8.49 9.54 -3.04
N GLY A 589 -7.29 9.41 -3.57
CA GLY A 589 -6.84 10.21 -4.71
C GLY A 589 -7.24 9.54 -6.01
N GLY A 590 -7.60 10.32 -7.01
CA GLY A 590 -7.89 9.84 -8.36
C GLY A 590 -9.36 9.78 -8.74
N ASN A 591 -9.59 9.72 -10.05
CA ASN A 591 -10.92 9.51 -10.65
C ASN A 591 -11.31 8.05 -10.49
N LEU A 592 -11.87 7.69 -9.35
CA LEU A 592 -12.46 6.37 -9.21
C LEU A 592 -13.66 6.27 -10.15
N PRO A 593 -13.72 5.25 -11.00
CA PRO A 593 -14.94 4.99 -11.74
C PRO A 593 -16.05 4.68 -10.74
N VAL A 594 -17.18 5.35 -10.89
CA VAL A 594 -18.38 4.95 -10.16
C VAL A 594 -18.85 3.65 -10.77
N PRO A 595 -19.05 2.57 -9.97
CA PRO A 595 -19.52 1.30 -10.52
C PRO A 595 -20.80 1.48 -11.32
N GLY A 596 -20.82 1.05 -12.56
CA GLY A 596 -21.99 1.06 -13.43
C GLY A 596 -22.09 2.20 -14.45
N ASN A 597 -21.04 2.98 -14.68
CA ASN A 597 -20.92 3.87 -15.85
C ASN A 597 -20.04 3.27 -16.92
#